data_9a867ac532fb0bd9e13cedade8b6bfdd
#
_entry.id   9a867ac532fb0bd9e13cedade8b6bfdd
#
_cell.length_a   1.000
_cell.length_b   1.000
_cell.length_c   1.000
_cell.angle_alpha   90.00
_cell.angle_beta   90.00
_cell.angle_gamma   90.00
#
_symmetry.space_group_name_H-M   'P 1'
#
loop_
_entity.id
_entity.type
_entity.pdbx_description
1 polymer ?
#
loop_
_entity_poly.entity_id
_entity_poly.type
_entity_poly.pdbx_seq_one_letter_code
_entity_poly.pdbx_strand_id
1 'polypeptide(L)' 'MNIEKIFTDAINSNIGRAVTIKKVNEEWNGKEFITNDVTGILKGCETYTDYANDGSMLFYLKVDGNTYDVTNKDFYFTDK' A
#
# COMPACT_ATOMS: atom_id res chain seq x y z
N MET A 1 -22.94 -2.91 6.54
CA MET A 1 -21.60 -3.55 6.49
C MET A 1 -20.57 -2.52 6.03
N ASN A 2 -19.47 -2.42 6.74
CA ASN A 2 -18.40 -1.46 6.42
C ASN A 2 -17.29 -2.17 5.66
N ILE A 3 -17.27 -1.98 4.33
CA ILE A 3 -16.29 -2.62 3.44
C ILE A 3 -14.87 -2.17 3.80
N GLU A 4 -14.69 -0.90 4.13
CA GLU A 4 -13.40 -0.33 4.50
C GLU A 4 -12.83 -1.02 5.73
N LYS A 5 -13.66 -1.26 6.73
CA LYS A 5 -13.26 -1.97 7.94
C LYS A 5 -12.89 -3.42 7.63
N ILE A 6 -13.64 -4.08 6.75
CA ILE A 6 -13.35 -5.46 6.35
C ILE A 6 -11.97 -5.53 5.68
N PHE A 7 -11.65 -4.59 4.78
CA PHE A 7 -10.35 -4.55 4.13
C PHE A 7 -9.22 -4.26 5.12
N THR A 8 -9.39 -3.27 6.01
CA THR A 8 -8.35 -2.96 6.99
C THR A 8 -8.13 -4.11 7.97
N ASP A 9 -9.20 -4.76 8.41
CA ASP A 9 -9.07 -5.91 9.31
C ASP A 9 -8.35 -7.07 8.64
N ALA A 10 -8.65 -7.32 7.36
CA ALA A 10 -7.98 -8.36 6.58
C ALA A 10 -6.48 -8.06 6.41
N ILE A 11 -6.14 -6.82 6.10
CA ILE A 11 -4.74 -6.42 5.96
C ILE A 11 -4.03 -6.48 7.31
N ASN A 12 -4.65 -5.98 8.37
CA ASN A 12 -4.07 -5.98 9.73
C ASN A 12 -3.86 -7.40 10.27
N SER A 13 -4.63 -8.39 9.78
CA SER A 13 -4.40 -9.78 10.17
C SER A 13 -3.08 -10.33 9.61
N ASN A 14 -2.44 -9.60 8.72
CA ASN A 14 -1.17 -9.98 8.09
C ASN A 14 0.02 -9.14 8.60
N ILE A 15 -0.15 -8.44 9.72
CA ILE A 15 0.95 -7.68 10.32
C ILE A 15 2.12 -8.63 10.62
N GLY A 16 3.32 -8.22 10.25
CA GLY A 16 4.53 -9.03 10.39
C GLY A 16 4.96 -9.72 9.11
N ARG A 17 4.12 -9.72 8.08
CA ARG A 17 4.45 -10.29 6.78
C ARG A 17 5.16 -9.27 5.90
N ALA A 18 5.98 -9.75 4.98
CA ALA A 18 6.62 -8.91 4.00
C ALA A 18 5.61 -8.46 2.94
N VAL A 19 5.64 -7.18 2.62
CA VAL A 19 4.75 -6.57 1.64
C VAL A 19 5.57 -5.70 0.69
N THR A 20 5.17 -5.67 -0.59
CA THR A 20 5.78 -4.79 -1.59
C THR A 20 4.75 -3.76 -2.02
N ILE A 21 5.16 -2.49 -1.98
CA ILE A 21 4.36 -1.37 -2.47
C ILE A 21 4.96 -0.93 -3.80
N LYS A 22 4.12 -0.88 -4.82
CA LYS A 22 4.56 -0.59 -6.20
C LYS A 22 4.62 0.91 -6.45
N LYS A 23 5.62 1.34 -7.22
CA LYS A 23 5.72 2.69 -7.78
C LYS A 23 5.72 3.81 -6.73
N VAL A 24 6.36 3.56 -5.61
CA VAL A 24 6.37 4.52 -4.51
C VAL A 24 7.19 5.75 -4.84
N ASN A 25 8.33 5.56 -5.50
CA ASN A 25 9.24 6.65 -5.85
C ASN A 25 9.33 6.77 -7.36
N GLU A 26 9.06 7.96 -7.89
CA GLU A 26 9.24 8.27 -9.30
C GLU A 26 10.39 9.26 -9.44
N GLU A 27 11.37 8.93 -10.28
CA GLU A 27 12.50 9.79 -10.55
C GLU A 27 12.65 9.98 -12.05
N TRP A 28 12.96 11.22 -12.46
CA TRP A 28 13.23 11.53 -13.85
C TRP A 28 14.71 11.35 -14.13
N ASN A 29 15.05 10.48 -15.09
CA ASN A 29 16.46 10.18 -15.42
C ASN A 29 16.97 10.93 -16.66
N GLY A 30 16.19 11.86 -17.19
CA GLY A 30 16.50 12.60 -18.43
C GLY A 30 15.79 12.05 -19.66
N LYS A 31 15.21 10.87 -19.58
CA LYS A 31 14.49 10.23 -20.70
C LYS A 31 13.12 9.74 -20.31
N GLU A 32 12.98 9.17 -19.13
CA GLU A 32 11.73 8.56 -18.67
C GLU A 32 11.66 8.60 -17.14
N PHE A 33 10.46 8.41 -16.61
CA PHE A 33 10.29 8.24 -15.18
C PHE A 33 10.64 6.82 -14.78
N ILE A 34 11.48 6.69 -13.76
CA ILE A 34 11.82 5.42 -13.15
C ILE A 34 11.01 5.30 -11.88
N THR A 35 10.31 4.18 -11.72
CA THR A 35 9.53 3.91 -10.52
C THR A 35 10.18 2.78 -9.74
N ASN A 36 10.24 2.93 -8.42
CA ASN A 36 10.84 1.94 -7.54
C ASN A 36 9.78 1.38 -6.61
N ASP A 37 9.81 0.07 -6.43
CA ASP A 37 8.97 -0.60 -5.45
C ASP A 37 9.67 -0.59 -4.09
N VAL A 38 8.87 -0.59 -3.02
CA VAL A 38 9.38 -0.65 -1.66
C VAL A 38 8.90 -1.95 -1.02
N THR A 39 9.82 -2.73 -0.49
CA THR A 39 9.51 -3.97 0.23
C THR A 39 9.92 -3.83 1.69
N GLY A 40 9.05 -4.24 2.59
CA GLY A 40 9.31 -4.20 4.02
C GLY A 40 8.27 -5.00 4.79
N ILE A 41 8.31 -4.88 6.09
CA ILE A 41 7.40 -5.61 6.98
C ILE A 41 6.18 -4.75 7.30
N LEU A 42 5.01 -5.31 7.08
CA LEU A 42 3.74 -4.63 7.38
C LEU A 42 3.59 -4.43 8.89
N LYS A 43 3.35 -3.19 9.29
CA LYS A 43 3.15 -2.82 10.69
C LYS A 43 1.72 -2.42 11.01
N GLY A 44 0.93 -2.04 10.01
CA GLY A 44 -0.45 -1.67 10.21
C GLY A 44 -1.08 -1.12 8.96
N CYS A 45 -2.38 -0.98 8.99
CA CYS A 45 -3.16 -0.42 7.89
C CYS A 45 -4.32 0.39 8.44
N GLU A 46 -4.57 1.55 7.85
CA GLU A 46 -5.74 2.38 8.14
C GLU A 46 -6.39 2.75 6.82
N THR A 47 -7.70 2.92 6.82
CA THR A 47 -8.41 3.32 5.60
C THR A 47 -8.59 4.83 5.54
N TYR A 48 -8.62 5.33 4.28
CA TYR A 48 -9.17 6.64 4.00
C TYR A 48 -10.69 6.59 3.93
N THR A 49 -11.29 7.77 3.97
CA THR A 49 -12.71 7.94 3.66
C THR A 49 -12.93 8.20 2.17
N ASP A 50 -11.86 8.39 1.41
CA ASP A 50 -11.92 8.72 -0.01
C ASP A 50 -11.52 7.55 -0.89
N TYR A 51 -11.82 7.70 -2.17
CA TYR A 51 -11.50 6.72 -3.21
C TYR A 51 -10.64 7.41 -4.28
N ALA A 52 -9.78 6.61 -4.93
CA ALA A 52 -9.03 7.08 -6.09
C ALA A 52 -9.97 7.32 -7.28
N ASN A 53 -9.47 8.01 -8.30
CA ASN A 53 -10.26 8.36 -9.48
C ASN A 53 -10.82 7.14 -10.23
N ASP A 54 -10.15 6.00 -10.12
CA ASP A 54 -10.60 4.76 -10.75
C ASP A 54 -11.56 3.95 -9.87
N GLY A 55 -11.96 4.49 -8.73
CA GLY A 55 -12.85 3.82 -7.79
C GLY A 55 -12.15 2.92 -6.79
N SER A 56 -10.82 2.81 -6.85
CA SER A 56 -10.07 2.01 -5.89
C SER A 56 -10.08 2.66 -4.51
N MET A 57 -10.13 1.81 -3.48
CA MET A 57 -10.10 2.25 -2.10
C MET A 57 -8.69 2.71 -1.72
N LEU A 58 -8.58 3.79 -0.98
CA LEU A 58 -7.30 4.32 -0.51
C LEU A 58 -7.01 3.85 0.90
N PHE A 59 -5.76 3.48 1.14
CA PHE A 59 -5.28 3.02 2.45
C PHE A 59 -4.01 3.75 2.85
N TYR A 60 -3.82 3.87 4.16
CA TYR A 60 -2.51 4.18 4.73
C TYR A 60 -1.87 2.86 5.15
N LEU A 61 -0.77 2.50 4.52
CA LEU A 61 -0.02 1.29 4.85
C LEU A 61 1.23 1.68 5.62
N LYS A 62 1.40 1.11 6.80
CA LYS A 62 2.60 1.35 7.62
C LYS A 62 3.57 0.20 7.38
N VAL A 63 4.73 0.51 6.80
CA VAL A 63 5.76 -0.46 6.45
C VAL A 63 7.09 0.02 6.99
N ASP A 64 7.71 -0.73 7.89
CA ASP A 64 9.03 -0.45 8.47
C ASP A 64 9.16 0.98 9.03
N GLY A 65 8.12 1.51 9.64
CA GLY A 65 8.17 2.85 10.24
C GLY A 65 7.80 4.00 9.31
N ASN A 66 7.51 3.70 8.05
CA ASN A 66 7.02 4.70 7.10
C ASN A 66 5.55 4.45 6.78
N THR A 67 4.84 5.53 6.45
CA THR A 67 3.43 5.44 6.06
C THR A 67 3.31 5.76 4.58
N TYR A 68 2.61 4.92 3.85
CA TYR A 68 2.41 5.07 2.41
C TYR A 68 0.93 5.13 2.08
N ASP A 69 0.58 6.02 1.16
CA ASP A 69 -0.76 6.11 0.60
C ASP A 69 -0.84 5.17 -0.59
N VAL A 70 -1.69 4.16 -0.50
CA VAL A 70 -1.77 3.13 -1.54
C VAL A 70 -3.22 2.79 -1.85
N THR A 71 -3.46 2.27 -3.06
CA THR A 71 -4.73 1.64 -3.39
C THR A 71 -4.58 0.13 -3.24
N ASN A 72 -5.70 -0.59 -3.31
CA ASN A 72 -5.68 -2.04 -3.23
C ASN A 72 -4.96 -2.70 -4.43
N LYS A 73 -4.60 -1.93 -5.46
CA LYS A 73 -3.85 -2.41 -6.62
C LYS A 73 -2.35 -2.13 -6.53
N ASP A 74 -1.92 -1.35 -5.54
CA ASP A 74 -0.56 -0.82 -5.47
C ASP A 74 0.35 -1.63 -4.56
N PHE A 75 -0.15 -2.66 -3.93
CA PHE A 75 0.67 -3.48 -3.04
C PHE A 75 0.29 -4.94 -3.11
N TYR A 76 1.22 -5.79 -2.71
CA TYR A 76 0.98 -7.23 -2.59
C TYR A 76 1.91 -7.83 -1.53
N PHE A 77 1.51 -8.96 -0.97
CA PHE A 77 2.33 -9.68 -0.02
C PHE A 77 3.38 -10.50 -0.76
N THR A 78 4.65 -10.36 -0.35
CA THR A 78 5.79 -10.97 -1.02
C THR A 78 6.27 -12.25 -0.37
N ASP A 79 5.93 -12.49 0.89
CA ASP A 79 6.29 -13.73 1.57
C ASP A 79 5.35 -14.86 1.12
N LYS A 80 5.80 -16.04 1.33
CA LYS A 80 5.00 -17.24 1.01
C LYS A 80 4.58 -17.95 2.27
#